data_d38f7992d882675367bce1bcecfce30d
#
_entry.id   d38f7992d882675367bce1bcecfce30d
#
_cell.length_a   1.000
_cell.length_b   1.000
_cell.length_c   1.000
_cell.angle_alpha   90.00
_cell.angle_beta   90.00
_cell.angle_gamma   90.00
#
_symmetry.space_group_name_H-M   'P 1'
#
loop_
_entity.id
_entity.type
_entity.pdbx_description
1 polymer ?
#
loop_
_entity_poly.entity_id
_entity_poly.type
_entity_poly.pdbx_seq_one_letter_code
_entity_poly.pdbx_strand_id
1 'polypeptide(L)'
;MILGGDCSKGNEKIISISAFGIQGELELRRNACKPGDKILTTGIHGLSKIGFLIQSKINFDNYIAINERLINKSIEHFCRPRVYPNFLNNLLKTRSNKNIRRIGCTDSSDGLFQALQDLAIASNCKAIINYEKIPKDKDWPTGDKWDEYYFFGGEDYELVFSLPKKWAKKLSNLDKNINEIGFFTEGEPSIEFNESENNKLLNNAPFKHF
;
A
#
# COMPACT_ATOMS: atom_id res chain seq x y z
N MET A 1 14.80 -16.21 12.20
CA MET A 1 15.15 -16.95 13.46
C MET A 1 14.48 -16.21 14.61
N ILE A 2 13.78 -16.89 15.50
CA ILE A 2 13.28 -16.32 16.76
C ILE A 2 14.43 -16.43 17.77
N LEU A 3 14.87 -15.31 18.32
CA LEU A 3 16.01 -15.26 19.25
C LEU A 3 15.61 -15.41 20.73
N GLY A 4 14.37 -15.10 21.04
CA GLY A 4 13.85 -15.21 22.40
C GLY A 4 12.51 -14.54 22.56
N GLY A 5 11.94 -14.64 23.71
CA GLY A 5 10.70 -14.01 24.11
C GLY A 5 10.37 -14.36 25.56
N ASP A 6 9.49 -13.61 26.17
CA ASP A 6 8.97 -13.85 27.52
C ASP A 6 7.46 -13.64 27.54
N CYS A 7 6.79 -14.32 28.48
CA CYS A 7 5.35 -14.19 28.70
C CYS A 7 5.12 -13.86 30.18
N SER A 8 4.47 -12.77 30.44
CA SER A 8 4.10 -12.33 31.78
C SER A 8 2.57 -12.33 31.95
N LYS A 9 2.11 -12.63 33.16
CA LYS A 9 0.68 -12.56 33.48
C LYS A 9 0.27 -11.10 33.62
N GLY A 10 -0.79 -10.70 32.92
CA GLY A 10 -1.37 -9.36 32.96
C GLY A 10 -2.89 -9.38 32.85
N ASN A 11 -3.52 -8.25 33.11
CA ASN A 11 -4.97 -8.07 32.94
C ASN A 11 -5.34 -7.86 31.47
N GLU A 12 -4.40 -7.41 30.67
CA GLU A 12 -4.56 -7.17 29.23
C GLU A 12 -3.60 -8.05 28.43
N LYS A 13 -3.97 -8.30 27.16
CA LYS A 13 -3.13 -9.02 26.20
C LYS A 13 -2.31 -8.01 25.40
N ILE A 14 -1.01 -7.96 25.64
CA ILE A 14 -0.08 -7.12 24.91
C ILE A 14 0.93 -8.02 24.20
N ILE A 15 1.17 -7.77 22.91
CA ILE A 15 2.21 -8.44 22.12
C ILE A 15 3.18 -7.35 21.64
N SER A 16 4.46 -7.48 22.00
CA SER A 16 5.53 -6.61 21.53
C SER A 16 6.56 -7.43 20.77
N ILE A 17 6.93 -6.98 19.57
CA ILE A 17 7.90 -7.66 18.73
C ILE A 17 9.04 -6.70 18.40
N SER A 18 10.28 -7.13 18.65
CA SER A 18 11.48 -6.45 18.19
C SER A 18 12.16 -7.25 17.10
N ALA A 19 12.48 -6.61 15.99
CA ALA A 19 13.15 -7.24 14.85
C ALA A 19 14.50 -6.57 14.58
N PHE A 20 15.53 -7.39 14.35
CA PHE A 20 16.87 -6.95 13.98
C PHE A 20 17.27 -7.58 12.64
N GLY A 21 17.99 -6.82 11.83
CA GLY A 21 18.46 -7.29 10.53
C GLY A 21 19.74 -6.59 10.10
N ILE A 22 20.43 -7.21 9.13
CA ILE A 22 21.60 -6.61 8.48
C ILE A 22 21.11 -5.97 7.18
N GLN A 23 21.49 -4.71 6.97
CA GLN A 23 21.16 -4.00 5.75
C GLN A 23 21.86 -4.65 4.54
N GLY A 24 21.09 -4.95 3.52
CA GLY A 24 21.58 -5.47 2.25
C GLY A 24 22.03 -4.37 1.26
N GLU A 25 22.17 -4.75 -0.01
CA GLU A 25 22.63 -3.86 -1.10
C GLU A 25 21.63 -2.73 -1.45
N LEU A 26 20.37 -2.89 -1.10
CA LEU A 26 19.28 -1.97 -1.42
C LEU A 26 18.56 -1.54 -0.16
N GLU A 27 18.46 -0.23 0.03
CA GLU A 27 17.71 0.39 1.11
C GLU A 27 16.31 0.80 0.62
N LEU A 28 15.29 0.43 1.38
CA LEU A 28 13.91 0.89 1.20
C LEU A 28 13.66 2.05 2.18
N ARG A 29 13.40 3.24 1.66
CA ARG A 29 13.25 4.44 2.48
C ARG A 29 12.10 5.32 1.98
N ARG A 30 11.39 5.99 2.88
CA ARG A 30 10.33 6.93 2.48
C ARG A 30 10.87 8.12 1.69
N ASN A 31 12.08 8.60 1.98
CA ASN A 31 12.69 9.80 1.39
C ASN A 31 13.59 9.52 0.18
N ALA A 32 13.30 8.50 -0.60
CA ALA A 32 14.14 8.13 -1.74
C ALA A 32 13.41 8.07 -3.09
N CYS A 33 12.19 8.58 -3.18
CA CYS A 33 11.51 8.79 -4.46
C CYS A 33 12.19 9.92 -5.24
N LYS A 34 12.14 9.85 -6.56
CA LYS A 34 12.70 10.87 -7.45
C LYS A 34 11.70 11.28 -8.53
N PRO A 35 11.68 12.54 -8.94
CA PRO A 35 10.96 12.94 -10.15
C PRO A 35 11.33 12.04 -11.34
N GLY A 36 10.32 11.58 -12.08
CA GLY A 36 10.46 10.64 -13.18
C GLY A 36 10.37 9.15 -12.77
N ASP A 37 10.44 8.81 -11.48
CA ASP A 37 10.20 7.46 -11.01
C ASP A 37 8.72 7.07 -11.17
N LYS A 38 8.49 5.80 -11.48
CA LYS A 38 7.16 5.20 -11.49
C LYS A 38 6.75 4.82 -10.07
N ILE A 39 5.47 5.03 -9.77
CA ILE A 39 4.85 4.59 -8.52
C ILE A 39 4.23 3.22 -8.75
N LEU A 40 4.58 2.28 -7.89
CA LEU A 40 4.09 0.91 -7.95
C LEU A 40 3.49 0.52 -6.60
N THR A 41 2.54 -0.41 -6.65
CA THR A 41 1.99 -1.04 -5.45
C THR A 41 1.91 -2.54 -5.61
N THR A 42 2.00 -3.26 -4.51
CA THR A 42 1.66 -4.69 -4.45
C THR A 42 0.16 -4.83 -4.15
N GLY A 43 -0.42 -5.96 -4.50
CA GLY A 43 -1.76 -6.39 -4.08
C GLY A 43 -2.92 -5.45 -4.42
N ILE A 44 -3.93 -5.53 -3.59
CA ILE A 44 -5.20 -4.79 -3.70
C ILE A 44 -5.44 -4.06 -2.38
N HIS A 45 -5.82 -2.78 -2.47
CA HIS A 45 -6.11 -1.96 -1.31
C HIS A 45 -7.60 -1.97 -0.93
N GLY A 46 -7.90 -1.65 0.34
CA GLY A 46 -9.24 -1.51 0.88
C GLY A 46 -9.91 -2.80 1.34
N LEU A 47 -9.34 -3.97 1.03
CA LEU A 47 -9.91 -5.25 1.46
C LEU A 47 -9.92 -5.37 2.99
N SER A 48 -8.84 -4.96 3.65
CA SER A 48 -8.75 -5.00 5.12
C SER A 48 -9.76 -4.08 5.78
N LYS A 49 -10.06 -2.92 5.19
CA LYS A 49 -11.12 -2.03 5.71
C LYS A 49 -12.48 -2.71 5.72
N ILE A 50 -12.84 -3.41 4.63
CA ILE A 50 -14.08 -4.19 4.58
C ILE A 50 -14.04 -5.32 5.62
N GLY A 51 -12.95 -6.07 5.69
CA GLY A 51 -12.78 -7.16 6.65
C GLY A 51 -12.90 -6.69 8.10
N PHE A 52 -12.28 -5.56 8.45
CA PHE A 52 -12.39 -4.93 9.75
C PHE A 52 -13.83 -4.56 10.11
N LEU A 53 -14.54 -3.89 9.20
CA LEU A 53 -15.94 -3.47 9.43
C LEU A 53 -16.84 -4.68 9.67
N ILE A 54 -16.64 -5.78 8.92
CA ILE A 54 -17.37 -7.02 9.09
C ILE A 54 -17.09 -7.64 10.47
N GLN A 55 -15.83 -7.78 10.84
CA GLN A 55 -15.42 -8.41 12.10
C GLN A 55 -15.82 -7.58 13.32
N SER A 56 -15.79 -6.28 13.21
CA SER A 56 -16.16 -5.35 14.28
C SER A 56 -17.67 -5.19 14.46
N LYS A 57 -18.49 -5.80 13.58
CA LYS A 57 -19.96 -5.67 13.60
C LYS A 57 -20.45 -4.20 13.60
N ILE A 58 -19.61 -3.29 13.13
CA ILE A 58 -19.95 -1.89 12.97
C ILE A 58 -20.98 -1.80 11.83
N ASN A 59 -22.11 -1.15 12.06
CA ASN A 59 -23.26 -1.02 11.15
C ASN A 59 -22.87 -0.92 9.68
N PHE A 60 -22.84 -2.08 9.06
CA PHE A 60 -22.49 -2.25 7.67
C PHE A 60 -23.81 -2.42 6.90
N ASP A 61 -24.62 -1.38 6.87
CA ASP A 61 -25.93 -1.37 6.19
C ASP A 61 -25.83 -1.69 4.68
N ASN A 62 -24.61 -1.80 4.16
CA ASN A 62 -24.31 -2.08 2.76
C ASN A 62 -23.80 -3.52 2.48
N TYR A 63 -23.94 -4.47 3.41
CA TYR A 63 -23.63 -5.90 3.12
C TYR A 63 -24.38 -6.45 1.91
N ILE A 64 -25.50 -5.83 1.55
CA ILE A 64 -26.32 -6.21 0.39
C ILE A 64 -25.56 -5.95 -0.93
N ALA A 65 -24.55 -5.07 -0.92
CA ALA A 65 -23.82 -4.67 -2.12
C ALA A 65 -22.62 -5.56 -2.45
N ILE A 66 -22.21 -6.46 -1.55
CA ILE A 66 -21.03 -7.31 -1.73
C ILE A 66 -21.39 -8.80 -1.67
N ASN A 67 -20.78 -9.57 -2.55
CA ASN A 67 -21.01 -11.01 -2.60
C ASN A 67 -20.18 -11.74 -1.53
N GLU A 68 -20.57 -12.99 -1.24
CA GLU A 68 -19.91 -13.84 -0.24
C GLU A 68 -18.41 -14.04 -0.51
N ARG A 69 -18.00 -14.11 -1.78
CA ARG A 69 -16.60 -14.25 -2.15
C ARG A 69 -15.77 -13.04 -1.69
N LEU A 70 -16.27 -11.81 -1.93
CA LEU A 70 -15.59 -10.59 -1.51
C LEU A 70 -15.56 -10.45 0.01
N ILE A 71 -16.67 -10.83 0.70
CA ILE A 71 -16.72 -10.88 2.16
C ILE A 71 -15.61 -11.78 2.71
N ASN A 72 -15.56 -13.03 2.27
CA ASN A 72 -14.59 -14.01 2.77
C ASN A 72 -13.15 -13.58 2.47
N LYS A 73 -12.90 -13.06 1.26
CA LYS A 73 -11.60 -12.53 0.88
C LYS A 73 -11.17 -11.34 1.74
N SER A 74 -12.08 -10.44 2.05
CA SER A 74 -11.82 -9.25 2.88
C SER A 74 -11.51 -9.63 4.32
N ILE A 75 -12.26 -10.57 4.90
CA ILE A 75 -11.99 -11.12 6.24
C ILE A 75 -10.62 -11.80 6.28
N GLU A 76 -10.32 -12.63 5.28
CA GLU A 76 -9.02 -13.31 5.20
C GLU A 76 -7.88 -12.31 5.11
N HIS A 77 -8.03 -11.26 4.26
CA HIS A 77 -7.00 -10.24 4.07
C HIS A 77 -6.74 -9.45 5.35
N PHE A 78 -7.80 -9.06 6.08
CA PHE A 78 -7.68 -8.38 7.36
C PHE A 78 -7.04 -9.26 8.44
N CYS A 79 -7.49 -10.51 8.59
CA CYS A 79 -6.98 -11.41 9.63
C CYS A 79 -5.59 -11.97 9.34
N ARG A 80 -5.16 -11.98 8.08
CA ARG A 80 -3.90 -12.58 7.61
C ARG A 80 -3.24 -11.69 6.56
N PRO A 81 -2.64 -10.55 6.97
CA PRO A 81 -1.92 -9.67 6.06
C PRO A 81 -0.89 -10.45 5.23
N ARG A 82 -0.79 -10.12 3.96
CA ARG A 82 0.14 -10.78 3.05
C ARG A 82 1.56 -10.31 3.29
N VAL A 83 2.49 -11.24 3.22
CA VAL A 83 3.92 -10.95 3.17
C VAL A 83 4.47 -11.26 1.79
N TYR A 84 5.45 -10.48 1.34
CA TYR A 84 6.10 -10.62 0.04
C TYR A 84 7.55 -11.08 0.21
N PRO A 85 7.82 -12.36 0.60
CA PRO A 85 9.15 -12.81 0.97
C PRO A 85 10.16 -12.70 -0.19
N ASN A 86 9.68 -12.76 -1.43
CA ASN A 86 10.52 -12.64 -2.63
C ASN A 86 10.65 -11.21 -3.16
N PHE A 87 10.01 -10.22 -2.55
CA PHE A 87 9.97 -8.84 -3.06
C PHE A 87 11.38 -8.28 -3.25
N LEU A 88 12.22 -8.33 -2.22
CA LEU A 88 13.59 -7.83 -2.29
C LEU A 88 14.43 -8.59 -3.34
N ASN A 89 14.27 -9.91 -3.41
CA ASN A 89 14.95 -10.73 -4.41
C ASN A 89 14.53 -10.36 -5.84
N ASN A 90 13.23 -10.13 -6.07
CA ASN A 90 12.70 -9.71 -7.36
C ASN A 90 13.18 -8.30 -7.74
N LEU A 91 13.25 -7.37 -6.78
CA LEU A 91 13.86 -6.06 -6.96
C LEU A 91 15.31 -6.18 -7.41
N LEU A 92 16.12 -6.95 -6.70
CA LEU A 92 17.55 -7.13 -7.02
C LEU A 92 17.77 -7.80 -8.38
N LYS A 93 16.98 -8.84 -8.71
CA LYS A 93 17.06 -9.54 -10.01
C LYS A 93 16.72 -8.63 -11.19
N THR A 94 15.77 -7.72 -11.01
CA THR A 94 15.30 -6.83 -12.08
C THR A 94 16.03 -5.50 -12.14
N ARG A 95 16.88 -5.21 -11.17
CA ARG A 95 17.61 -3.95 -10.99
C ARG A 95 18.35 -3.55 -12.26
N SER A 96 17.95 -2.41 -12.83
CA SER A 96 18.48 -1.92 -14.10
C SER A 96 19.81 -1.16 -13.97
N ASN A 97 20.09 -0.63 -12.78
CA ASN A 97 21.31 0.11 -12.48
C ASN A 97 21.79 -0.21 -11.06
N LYS A 98 22.94 -0.86 -10.95
CA LYS A 98 23.54 -1.27 -9.66
C LYS A 98 23.98 -0.08 -8.78
N ASN A 99 24.15 1.11 -9.35
CA ASN A 99 24.47 2.31 -8.57
C ASN A 99 23.29 2.85 -7.76
N ILE A 100 22.05 2.46 -8.08
CA ILE A 100 20.88 2.84 -7.29
C ILE A 100 20.84 1.96 -6.05
N ARG A 101 21.17 2.53 -4.90
CA ARG A 101 21.19 1.82 -3.60
C ARG A 101 19.99 2.10 -2.73
N ARG A 102 19.14 3.08 -3.11
CA ARG A 102 17.95 3.48 -2.36
C ARG A 102 16.78 3.65 -3.30
N ILE A 103 15.61 3.21 -2.86
CA ILE A 103 14.33 3.45 -3.54
C ILE A 103 13.31 3.94 -2.52
N GLY A 104 12.35 4.75 -2.99
CA GLY A 104 11.20 5.13 -2.17
C GLY A 104 10.34 3.92 -1.88
N CYS A 105 10.00 3.70 -0.60
CA CYS A 105 9.12 2.60 -0.21
C CYS A 105 8.53 2.84 1.17
N THR A 106 7.25 2.51 1.32
CA THR A 106 6.53 2.38 2.59
C THR A 106 5.47 1.29 2.45
N ASP A 107 4.84 0.92 3.54
CA ASP A 107 3.66 0.07 3.56
C ASP A 107 2.38 0.92 3.57
N SER A 108 1.22 0.29 3.34
CA SER A 108 -0.10 0.93 3.36
C SER A 108 -0.90 0.61 4.62
N SER A 109 -0.23 0.55 5.79
CA SER A 109 -0.90 0.35 7.08
C SER A 109 -1.98 1.41 7.35
N ASP A 110 -1.72 2.66 6.96
CA ASP A 110 -2.64 3.80 7.09
C ASP A 110 -3.42 4.11 5.79
N GLY A 111 -3.44 3.17 4.86
CA GLY A 111 -4.10 3.30 3.57
C GLY A 111 -3.19 3.78 2.44
N LEU A 112 -3.67 3.58 1.20
CA LEU A 112 -2.91 3.94 0.00
C LEU A 112 -2.63 5.45 -0.07
N PHE A 113 -3.63 6.28 0.25
CA PHE A 113 -3.46 7.74 0.24
C PHE A 113 -2.34 8.18 1.17
N GLN A 114 -2.35 7.71 2.42
CA GLN A 114 -1.34 8.09 3.41
C GLN A 114 0.06 7.61 2.98
N ALA A 115 0.17 6.40 2.47
CA ALA A 115 1.43 5.88 1.93
C ALA A 115 2.00 6.75 0.81
N LEU A 116 1.15 7.19 -0.13
CA LEU A 116 1.54 8.09 -1.23
C LEU A 116 1.94 9.48 -0.70
N GLN A 117 1.18 10.02 0.25
CA GLN A 117 1.47 11.31 0.87
C GLN A 117 2.79 11.30 1.63
N ASP A 118 3.05 10.26 2.42
CA ASP A 118 4.30 10.09 3.15
C ASP A 118 5.51 10.04 2.22
N LEU A 119 5.39 9.30 1.11
CA LEU A 119 6.45 9.23 0.10
C LEU A 119 6.68 10.58 -0.59
N ALA A 120 5.61 11.28 -0.94
CA ALA A 120 5.67 12.59 -1.59
C ALA A 120 6.32 13.63 -0.68
N ILE A 121 5.86 13.74 0.58
CA ILE A 121 6.40 14.68 1.57
C ILE A 121 7.85 14.36 1.90
N ALA A 122 8.16 13.10 2.23
CA ALA A 122 9.51 12.72 2.63
C ALA A 122 10.54 12.88 1.50
N SER A 123 10.10 12.80 0.23
CA SER A 123 10.96 12.93 -0.94
C SER A 123 10.89 14.30 -1.61
N ASN A 124 10.09 15.22 -1.09
CA ASN A 124 9.86 16.57 -1.64
C ASN A 124 9.51 16.54 -3.13
N CYS A 125 8.49 15.76 -3.49
CA CYS A 125 8.01 15.62 -4.87
C CYS A 125 6.50 15.44 -4.92
N LYS A 126 5.91 15.64 -6.09
CA LYS A 126 4.48 15.47 -6.36
C LYS A 126 4.21 14.05 -6.90
N ALA A 127 3.18 13.38 -6.38
CA ALA A 127 2.70 12.10 -6.86
C ALA A 127 1.51 12.29 -7.82
N ILE A 128 1.66 11.85 -9.06
CA ILE A 128 0.58 11.85 -10.07
C ILE A 128 0.07 10.42 -10.20
N ILE A 129 -1.19 10.19 -9.86
CA ILE A 129 -1.80 8.87 -9.78
C ILE A 129 -2.79 8.68 -10.92
N ASN A 130 -2.71 7.54 -11.59
CA ASN A 130 -3.74 7.09 -12.52
C ASN A 130 -4.73 6.22 -11.74
N TYR A 131 -5.90 6.76 -11.45
CA TYR A 131 -6.93 6.12 -10.64
C TYR A 131 -7.36 4.76 -11.21
N GLU A 132 -7.52 4.66 -12.53
CA GLU A 132 -7.96 3.44 -13.21
C GLU A 132 -6.91 2.31 -13.18
N LYS A 133 -5.65 2.64 -12.90
CA LYS A 133 -4.57 1.65 -12.79
C LYS A 133 -4.37 1.09 -11.39
N ILE A 134 -5.02 1.66 -10.39
CA ILE A 134 -4.95 1.10 -9.06
C ILE A 134 -5.71 -0.24 -9.05
N PRO A 135 -5.10 -1.37 -8.63
CA PRO A 135 -5.71 -2.68 -8.74
C PRO A 135 -6.91 -2.83 -7.81
N LYS A 136 -8.07 -3.14 -8.36
CA LYS A 136 -9.33 -3.43 -7.64
C LYS A 136 -9.67 -4.91 -7.71
N ASP A 137 -10.39 -5.42 -6.71
CA ASP A 137 -11.00 -6.74 -6.83
C ASP A 137 -12.07 -6.70 -7.92
N LYS A 138 -12.21 -7.81 -8.66
CA LYS A 138 -13.20 -7.90 -9.76
C LYS A 138 -14.65 -7.71 -9.30
N ASP A 139 -14.93 -7.98 -8.02
CA ASP A 139 -16.25 -7.83 -7.42
C ASP A 139 -16.33 -6.57 -6.53
N TRP A 140 -15.36 -5.64 -6.66
CA TRP A 140 -15.37 -4.38 -5.93
C TRP A 140 -16.57 -3.55 -6.34
N PRO A 141 -17.43 -3.11 -5.41
CA PRO A 141 -18.60 -2.32 -5.74
C PRO A 141 -18.24 -0.93 -6.26
N THR A 142 -19.17 -0.30 -6.94
CA THR A 142 -19.05 1.09 -7.41
C THR A 142 -19.70 2.07 -6.43
N GLY A 143 -19.18 3.29 -6.38
CA GLY A 143 -19.73 4.41 -5.61
C GLY A 143 -18.72 5.00 -4.64
N ASP A 144 -18.93 6.28 -4.29
CA ASP A 144 -18.01 7.13 -3.54
C ASP A 144 -17.51 6.50 -2.24
N LYS A 145 -18.39 5.86 -1.48
CA LYS A 145 -18.06 5.19 -0.23
C LYS A 145 -17.08 4.01 -0.43
N TRP A 146 -17.21 3.27 -1.53
CA TRP A 146 -16.32 2.17 -1.87
C TRP A 146 -14.97 2.68 -2.34
N ASP A 147 -14.96 3.80 -3.05
CA ASP A 147 -13.74 4.48 -3.45
C ASP A 147 -13.00 5.06 -2.24
N GLU A 148 -13.71 5.56 -1.22
CA GLU A 148 -13.14 5.95 0.07
C GLU A 148 -12.46 4.75 0.78
N TYR A 149 -13.13 3.59 0.88
CA TYR A 149 -12.55 2.40 1.50
C TYR A 149 -11.30 1.92 0.78
N TYR A 150 -11.33 1.98 -0.52
CA TYR A 150 -10.27 1.57 -1.39
C TYR A 150 -9.02 2.47 -1.31
N PHE A 151 -9.22 3.77 -1.20
CA PHE A 151 -8.11 4.73 -1.24
C PHE A 151 -7.63 5.14 0.15
N PHE A 152 -8.54 5.25 1.11
CA PHE A 152 -8.25 5.66 2.49
C PHE A 152 -8.35 4.52 3.51
N GLY A 153 -8.75 3.32 3.11
CA GLY A 153 -8.78 2.17 4.01
C GLY A 153 -7.37 1.73 4.39
N GLY A 154 -7.11 1.56 5.68
CA GLY A 154 -5.84 1.05 6.18
C GLY A 154 -5.84 -0.46 6.41
N GLU A 155 -4.77 -0.93 7.06
CA GLU A 155 -4.54 -2.32 7.49
C GLU A 155 -4.29 -3.33 6.35
N ASP A 156 -4.03 -2.83 5.11
CA ASP A 156 -3.74 -3.73 3.99
C ASP A 156 -2.28 -4.22 3.99
N TYR A 157 -1.36 -3.43 4.55
CA TYR A 157 0.08 -3.72 4.62
C TYR A 157 0.72 -4.05 3.27
N GLU A 158 0.13 -3.54 2.18
CA GLU A 158 0.71 -3.64 0.86
C GLU A 158 1.88 -2.65 0.71
N LEU A 159 2.85 -2.98 -0.13
CA LEU A 159 4.00 -2.10 -0.36
C LEU A 159 3.67 -1.07 -1.43
N VAL A 160 3.96 0.20 -1.14
CA VAL A 160 3.91 1.32 -2.09
C VAL A 160 5.34 1.82 -2.28
N PHE A 161 5.84 1.86 -3.52
CA PHE A 161 7.24 2.15 -3.78
C PHE A 161 7.49 2.81 -5.13
N SER A 162 8.69 3.39 -5.30
CA SER A 162 9.07 4.07 -6.53
C SER A 162 10.28 3.44 -7.20
N LEU A 163 10.25 3.37 -8.53
CA LEU A 163 11.36 2.85 -9.33
C LEU A 163 11.53 3.64 -10.63
N PRO A 164 12.77 3.77 -11.15
CA PRO A 164 13.02 4.23 -12.50
C PRO A 164 12.26 3.41 -13.53
N LYS A 165 11.71 4.04 -14.57
CA LYS A 165 10.82 3.46 -15.58
C LYS A 165 11.27 2.09 -16.12
N LYS A 166 12.58 1.94 -16.46
CA LYS A 166 13.11 0.68 -17.00
C LYS A 166 13.08 -0.45 -15.97
N TRP A 167 13.32 -0.12 -14.70
CA TRP A 167 13.30 -1.08 -13.61
C TRP A 167 11.86 -1.47 -13.26
N ALA A 168 10.97 -0.50 -13.12
CA ALA A 168 9.53 -0.71 -12.91
C ALA A 168 8.95 -1.70 -13.93
N LYS A 169 9.18 -1.47 -15.23
CA LYS A 169 8.72 -2.36 -16.31
C LYS A 169 9.23 -3.79 -16.18
N LYS A 170 10.52 -3.97 -15.84
CA LYS A 170 11.08 -5.33 -15.66
C LYS A 170 10.46 -6.04 -14.48
N LEU A 171 10.25 -5.32 -13.37
CA LEU A 171 9.67 -5.89 -12.15
C LEU A 171 8.21 -6.29 -12.34
N SER A 172 7.36 -5.43 -12.92
CA SER A 172 5.95 -5.76 -13.20
C SER A 172 5.79 -6.88 -14.25
N ASN A 173 6.78 -7.09 -15.11
CA ASN A 173 6.78 -8.25 -16.00
C ASN A 173 7.11 -9.56 -15.27
N LEU A 174 7.99 -9.50 -14.27
CA LEU A 174 8.40 -10.65 -13.46
C LEU A 174 7.33 -11.03 -12.42
N ASP A 175 6.71 -10.04 -11.80
CA ASP A 175 5.72 -10.24 -10.72
C ASP A 175 4.41 -9.52 -11.06
N LYS A 176 3.38 -10.30 -11.34
CA LYS A 176 2.06 -9.79 -11.76
C LYS A 176 1.22 -9.20 -10.62
N ASN A 177 1.66 -9.38 -9.38
CA ASN A 177 1.04 -8.71 -8.23
C ASN A 177 1.51 -7.26 -8.07
N ILE A 178 2.50 -6.82 -8.86
CA ILE A 178 3.06 -5.47 -8.82
C ILE A 178 2.47 -4.64 -9.96
N ASN A 179 1.78 -3.57 -9.60
CA ASN A 179 1.05 -2.71 -10.52
C ASN A 179 1.65 -1.29 -10.52
N GLU A 180 1.90 -0.74 -11.71
CA GLU A 180 2.26 0.66 -11.90
C GLU A 180 1.00 1.51 -11.82
N ILE A 181 0.90 2.39 -10.82
CA ILE A 181 -0.28 3.22 -10.55
C ILE A 181 -0.06 4.71 -10.81
N GLY A 182 1.16 5.14 -11.13
CA GLY A 182 1.46 6.55 -11.36
C GLY A 182 2.95 6.85 -11.53
N PHE A 183 3.31 8.09 -11.24
CA PHE A 183 4.70 8.53 -11.27
C PHE A 183 4.91 9.75 -10.37
N PHE A 184 6.17 9.96 -9.93
CA PHE A 184 6.57 11.19 -9.25
C PHE A 184 7.06 12.24 -10.24
N THR A 185 6.80 13.51 -9.93
CA THR A 185 7.27 14.68 -10.69
C THR A 185 7.80 15.75 -9.74
N GLU A 186 8.49 16.75 -10.30
CA GLU A 186 8.83 17.96 -9.57
C GLU A 186 7.55 18.73 -9.18
N GLY A 187 7.61 19.44 -8.06
CA GLY A 187 6.51 20.24 -7.53
C GLY A 187 6.38 20.12 -6.03
N GLU A 188 5.53 20.95 -5.44
CA GLU A 188 5.19 20.88 -4.02
C GLU A 188 4.62 19.50 -3.67
N PRO A 189 5.01 18.92 -2.51
CA PRO A 189 4.55 17.63 -2.08
C PRO A 189 3.03 17.55 -2.03
N SER A 190 2.46 16.77 -2.92
CA SER A 190 1.01 16.59 -3.05
C SER A 190 0.68 15.31 -3.80
N ILE A 191 -0.59 14.93 -3.78
CA ILE A 191 -1.15 13.86 -4.59
C ILE A 191 -2.16 14.48 -5.54
N GLU A 192 -2.07 14.14 -6.82
CA GLU A 192 -3.04 14.53 -7.85
C GLU A 192 -3.42 13.30 -8.67
N PHE A 193 -4.67 13.22 -9.09
CA PHE A 193 -5.09 12.24 -10.09
C PHE A 193 -4.92 12.81 -11.50
N ASN A 194 -4.49 11.97 -12.44
CA ASN A 194 -4.40 12.34 -13.86
C ASN A 194 -5.74 12.86 -14.40
N GLU A 195 -6.85 12.23 -13.97
CA GLU A 195 -8.21 12.60 -14.31
C GLU A 195 -8.72 13.58 -13.26
N SER A 196 -8.98 14.82 -13.66
CA SER A 196 -9.40 15.90 -12.76
C SER A 196 -10.70 15.62 -12.01
N GLU A 197 -11.59 14.77 -12.56
CA GLU A 197 -12.85 14.39 -11.93
C GLU A 197 -12.64 13.62 -10.61
N ASN A 198 -11.58 12.83 -10.53
CA ASN A 198 -11.25 12.02 -9.36
C ASN A 198 -10.63 12.84 -8.21
N ASN A 199 -10.19 14.07 -8.47
CA ASN A 199 -9.59 14.93 -7.43
C ASN A 199 -10.58 15.28 -6.31
N LYS A 200 -11.87 15.10 -6.50
CA LYS A 200 -12.88 15.25 -5.43
C LYS A 200 -12.66 14.27 -4.27
N LEU A 201 -12.13 13.08 -4.54
CA LEU A 201 -11.79 12.09 -3.51
C LEU A 201 -10.70 12.60 -2.56
N LEU A 202 -9.78 13.44 -3.03
CA LEU A 202 -8.68 13.98 -2.23
C LEU A 202 -9.14 14.96 -1.13
N ASN A 203 -10.37 15.44 -1.20
CA ASN A 203 -10.95 16.31 -0.18
C ASN A 203 -11.47 15.54 1.04
N ASN A 204 -11.50 14.21 0.98
CA ASN A 204 -11.95 13.37 2.08
C ASN A 204 -10.86 13.24 3.15
N ALA A 205 -11.26 13.06 4.39
CA ALA A 205 -10.32 12.94 5.50
C ALA A 205 -9.51 11.64 5.40
N PRO A 206 -8.20 11.68 5.68
CA PRO A 206 -7.37 10.49 5.71
C PRO A 206 -7.85 9.50 6.78
N PHE A 207 -7.43 8.25 6.64
CA PHE A 207 -7.67 7.18 7.60
C PHE A 207 -7.32 7.63 9.02
N LYS A 208 -8.20 7.34 9.97
CA LYS A 208 -7.94 7.54 11.39
C LYS A 208 -7.95 6.17 12.07
N HIS A 209 -6.87 5.85 12.77
CA HIS A 209 -6.90 4.80 13.76
C HIS A 209 -7.85 5.23 14.88
N PHE A 210 -8.95 4.51 15.07
CA PHE A 210 -9.95 4.57 16.16
C PHE A 210 -10.28 5.92 16.79
#